data_394966ec6d6dcf02b2bc81438649268d
#
_entry.id   394966ec6d6dcf02b2bc81438649268d
#
_cell.length_a   1.000
_cell.length_b   1.000
_cell.length_c   1.000
_cell.angle_alpha   90.00
_cell.angle_beta   90.00
_cell.angle_gamma   90.00
#
_symmetry.space_group_name_H-M   'P 1'
#
loop_
_entity.id
_entity.type
_entity.pdbx_description
1 polymer ?
#
loop_
_entity_poly.entity_id
_entity_poly.type
_entity_poly.pdbx_seq_one_letter_code
_entity_poly.pdbx_strand_id
1 'polypeptide(L)'
;MINGVQSFTQAMIDQNTPCAIINTGSKQGITCPPGDTAYNISKAGVKVLTEGLAHALRNVEGCRITAHLLVPGSTFTGMTRRGRTAKPPGSWVPEQVADMLVAGMAAGDFYIICPDNDVTRDVDNRRILWAAEDIIRNRPALSRWHPDYKDEFAAFLGLESPFRR
;
A
#
# COMPACT_ATOMS: atom_id res chain seq x y z
N MET A 1 9.05 6.32 11.56
CA MET A 1 8.57 6.98 10.33
C MET A 1 8.10 8.41 10.61
N ILE A 2 7.15 8.67 11.52
CA ILE A 2 6.70 10.03 11.88
C ILE A 2 7.91 10.95 12.18
N ASN A 3 8.79 10.52 13.08
CA ASN A 3 10.00 11.29 13.43
C ASN A 3 10.87 11.61 12.21
N GLY A 4 11.04 10.65 11.28
CA GLY A 4 11.81 10.88 10.05
C GLY A 4 11.15 11.94 9.17
N VAL A 5 9.85 11.84 8.93
CA VAL A 5 9.10 12.85 8.16
C VAL A 5 9.25 14.23 8.83
N GLN A 6 9.02 14.33 10.14
CA GLN A 6 9.14 15.60 10.86
C GLN A 6 10.55 16.19 10.84
N SER A 7 11.58 15.34 10.98
CA SER A 7 12.97 15.82 11.08
C SER A 7 13.55 16.24 9.74
N PHE A 8 13.15 15.60 8.63
CA PHE A 8 13.82 15.82 7.35
C PHE A 8 13.02 16.65 6.35
N THR A 9 11.68 16.70 6.45
CA THR A 9 10.86 17.37 5.42
C THR A 9 11.23 18.83 5.24
N GLN A 10 11.38 19.60 6.33
CA GLN A 10 11.72 21.03 6.22
C GLN A 10 13.09 21.25 5.61
N ALA A 11 14.10 20.49 6.04
CA ALA A 11 15.45 20.58 5.47
C ALA A 11 15.47 20.23 3.97
N MET A 12 14.66 19.27 3.55
CA MET A 12 14.51 18.92 2.13
C MET A 12 13.83 20.04 1.33
N ILE A 13 12.81 20.71 1.91
CA ILE A 13 12.16 21.89 1.31
C ILE A 13 13.18 23.01 1.14
N ASP A 14 13.92 23.33 2.18
CA ASP A 14 14.94 24.40 2.18
C ASP A 14 16.07 24.14 1.19
N GLN A 15 16.41 22.87 0.98
CA GLN A 15 17.40 22.44 -0.03
C GLN A 15 16.98 22.81 -1.46
N ASN A 16 15.69 22.91 -1.75
CA ASN A 16 15.08 23.29 -3.03
C ASN A 16 15.59 22.52 -4.24
N THR A 17 15.89 21.23 -4.08
CA THR A 17 16.26 20.31 -5.17
C THR A 17 15.19 19.26 -5.37
N PRO A 18 15.03 18.72 -6.60
CA PRO A 18 14.11 17.62 -6.84
C PRO A 18 14.51 16.41 -5.98
N CYS A 19 13.60 15.96 -5.15
CA CYS A 19 13.79 14.76 -4.32
C CYS A 19 12.47 14.10 -3.98
N ALA A 20 12.51 12.92 -3.36
CA ALA A 20 11.34 12.15 -3.03
C ALA A 20 11.40 11.62 -1.59
N ILE A 21 10.24 11.56 -0.95
CA ILE A 21 10.04 10.88 0.33
C ILE A 21 9.19 9.64 0.07
N ILE A 22 9.76 8.47 0.31
CA ILE A 22 9.08 7.18 0.14
C ILE A 22 8.79 6.58 1.50
N ASN A 23 7.52 6.34 1.79
CA ASN A 23 7.10 5.62 2.98
C ASN A 23 6.60 4.22 2.62
N THR A 24 7.13 3.20 3.29
CA THR A 24 6.75 1.81 3.03
C THR A 24 5.56 1.39 3.89
N GLY A 25 4.41 1.30 3.25
CA GLY A 25 3.17 0.78 3.78
C GLY A 25 3.09 -0.75 3.75
N SER A 26 1.88 -1.24 3.54
CA SER A 26 1.54 -2.66 3.32
C SER A 26 0.11 -2.75 2.80
N LYS A 27 -0.22 -3.79 2.05
CA LYS A 27 -1.61 -4.11 1.69
C LYS A 27 -2.49 -4.28 2.94
N GLN A 28 -1.92 -4.76 4.05
CA GLN A 28 -2.59 -4.87 5.35
C GLN A 28 -2.97 -3.51 5.97
N GLY A 29 -2.28 -2.44 5.63
CA GLY A 29 -2.67 -1.09 6.05
C GLY A 29 -3.81 -0.48 5.25
N ILE A 30 -4.29 -1.17 4.21
CA ILE A 30 -5.40 -0.73 3.36
C ILE A 30 -6.66 -1.57 3.65
N THR A 31 -6.55 -2.90 3.62
CA THR A 31 -7.69 -3.82 3.77
C THR A 31 -7.82 -4.43 5.16
N CYS A 32 -6.89 -4.19 6.05
CA CYS A 32 -6.89 -4.52 7.47
C CYS A 32 -7.34 -5.96 7.79
N PRO A 33 -6.73 -7.03 7.22
CA PRO A 33 -7.16 -8.40 7.44
C PRO A 33 -7.14 -8.79 8.92
N PRO A 34 -7.98 -9.73 9.38
CA PRO A 34 -7.94 -10.20 10.76
C PRO A 34 -6.61 -10.89 11.08
N GLY A 35 -6.24 -10.90 12.36
CA GLY A 35 -5.09 -11.65 12.91
C GLY A 35 -3.93 -10.79 13.41
N ASP A 36 -3.66 -9.63 12.85
CA ASP A 36 -2.59 -8.74 13.30
C ASP A 36 -3.03 -7.27 13.32
N THR A 37 -3.92 -6.95 14.24
CA THR A 37 -4.50 -5.61 14.36
C THR A 37 -3.45 -4.52 14.63
N ALA A 38 -2.45 -4.81 15.46
CA ALA A 38 -1.40 -3.83 15.77
C ALA A 38 -0.56 -3.48 14.52
N TYR A 39 -0.21 -4.47 13.72
CA TYR A 39 0.47 -4.24 12.45
C TYR A 39 -0.41 -3.46 11.46
N ASN A 40 -1.69 -3.84 11.34
CA ASN A 40 -2.65 -3.15 10.48
C ASN A 40 -2.75 -1.65 10.86
N ILE A 41 -2.91 -1.33 12.16
CA ILE A 41 -2.93 0.05 12.67
C ILE A 41 -1.66 0.78 12.26
N SER A 42 -0.49 0.18 12.48
CA SER A 42 0.79 0.80 12.14
C SER A 42 0.90 1.13 10.66
N LYS A 43 0.44 0.23 9.79
CA LYS A 43 0.52 0.39 8.32
C LYS A 43 -0.58 1.28 7.75
N ALA A 44 -1.76 1.30 8.37
CA ALA A 44 -2.80 2.28 8.08
C ALA A 44 -2.33 3.71 8.45
N GLY A 45 -1.67 3.86 9.60
CA GLY A 45 -1.05 5.13 10.00
C GLY A 45 0.02 5.62 9.01
N VAL A 46 0.81 4.71 8.43
CA VAL A 46 1.77 5.06 7.36
C VAL A 46 1.07 5.63 6.13
N LYS A 47 -0.04 5.01 5.72
CA LYS A 47 -0.84 5.50 4.59
C LYS A 47 -1.35 6.92 4.87
N VAL A 48 -2.02 7.15 6.00
CA VAL A 48 -2.56 8.45 6.38
C VAL A 48 -1.46 9.51 6.48
N LEU A 49 -0.32 9.19 7.10
CA LEU A 49 0.83 10.09 7.21
C LEU A 49 1.35 10.51 5.82
N THR A 50 1.45 9.55 4.90
CA THR A 50 2.01 9.81 3.56
C THR A 50 1.05 10.63 2.70
N GLU A 51 -0.25 10.36 2.79
CA GLU A 51 -1.29 11.15 2.13
C GLU A 51 -1.29 12.61 2.62
N GLY A 52 -1.22 12.81 3.95
CA GLY A 52 -1.11 14.13 4.55
C GLY A 52 0.16 14.86 4.14
N LEU A 53 1.30 14.16 4.10
CA LEU A 53 2.57 14.71 3.63
C LEU A 53 2.48 15.15 2.16
N ALA A 54 1.97 14.31 1.28
CA ALA A 54 1.83 14.65 -0.14
C ALA A 54 0.91 15.86 -0.35
N HIS A 55 -0.17 15.94 0.45
CA HIS A 55 -1.05 17.11 0.43
C HIS A 55 -0.32 18.37 0.90
N ALA A 56 0.41 18.30 1.99
CA ALA A 56 1.16 19.44 2.54
C ALA A 56 2.21 19.95 1.54
N LEU A 57 3.01 19.06 0.96
CA LEU A 57 4.05 19.42 -0.01
C LEU A 57 3.48 20.11 -1.26
N ARG A 58 2.31 19.71 -1.74
CA ARG A 58 1.64 20.38 -2.88
C ARG A 58 1.24 21.83 -2.61
N ASN A 59 1.05 22.19 -1.35
CA ASN A 59 0.65 23.54 -0.92
C ASN A 59 1.85 24.43 -0.58
N VAL A 60 3.08 23.94 -0.69
CA VAL A 60 4.29 24.76 -0.53
C VAL A 60 4.68 25.29 -1.90
N GLU A 61 4.68 26.60 -2.05
CA GLU A 61 5.05 27.26 -3.31
C GLU A 61 6.50 26.89 -3.71
N GLY A 62 6.68 26.53 -4.97
CA GLY A 62 8.00 26.15 -5.50
C GLY A 62 8.55 24.81 -4.98
N CYS A 63 7.79 24.05 -4.18
CA CYS A 63 8.24 22.76 -3.66
C CYS A 63 8.52 21.75 -4.79
N ARG A 64 9.72 21.14 -4.74
CA ARG A 64 10.20 20.17 -5.73
C ARG A 64 10.25 18.73 -5.16
N ILE A 65 9.60 18.50 -4.02
CA ILE A 65 9.59 17.21 -3.33
C ILE A 65 8.32 16.46 -3.68
N THR A 66 8.45 15.19 -4.04
CA THR A 66 7.33 14.26 -4.17
C THR A 66 7.25 13.33 -2.96
N ALA A 67 6.05 12.88 -2.63
CA ALA A 67 5.84 11.82 -1.65
C ALA A 67 5.17 10.63 -2.31
N HIS A 68 5.61 9.42 -1.95
CA HIS A 68 5.12 8.17 -2.52
C HIS A 68 4.84 7.16 -1.41
N LEU A 69 3.73 6.44 -1.53
CA LEU A 69 3.39 5.32 -0.67
C LEU A 69 3.71 4.01 -1.39
N LEU A 70 4.81 3.37 -0.99
CA LEU A 70 5.17 2.03 -1.47
C LEU A 70 4.38 0.99 -0.66
N VAL A 71 3.62 0.15 -1.34
CA VAL A 71 2.76 -0.87 -0.74
C VAL A 71 3.15 -2.26 -1.26
N PRO A 72 4.15 -2.91 -0.65
CA PRO A 72 4.55 -4.25 -1.04
C PRO A 72 3.46 -5.28 -0.75
N GLY A 73 3.40 -6.29 -1.63
CA GLY A 73 2.70 -7.54 -1.39
C GLY A 73 3.55 -8.51 -0.55
N SER A 74 3.34 -9.81 -0.72
CA SER A 74 4.18 -10.83 -0.08
C SER A 74 5.61 -10.74 -0.60
N THR A 75 6.54 -10.34 0.26
CA THR A 75 7.96 -10.18 -0.09
C THR A 75 8.83 -11.01 0.85
N PHE A 76 9.73 -11.81 0.29
CA PHE A 76 10.63 -12.68 1.03
C PHE A 76 11.84 -11.90 1.51
N THR A 77 11.83 -11.51 2.77
CA THR A 77 12.88 -10.73 3.43
C THR A 77 13.35 -11.43 4.70
N GLY A 78 14.39 -10.91 5.36
CA GLY A 78 14.81 -11.41 6.68
C GLY A 78 13.66 -11.43 7.70
N MET A 79 12.78 -10.43 7.68
CA MET A 79 11.63 -10.35 8.57
C MET A 79 10.54 -11.39 8.26
N THR A 80 10.28 -11.64 6.98
CA THR A 80 9.19 -12.54 6.52
C THR A 80 9.64 -13.99 6.39
N ARG A 81 10.93 -14.24 6.40
CA ARG A 81 11.54 -15.58 6.30
C ARG A 81 11.04 -16.54 7.39
N ARG A 82 10.93 -16.09 8.64
CA ARG A 82 10.42 -16.89 9.77
C ARG A 82 11.02 -18.31 9.82
N GLY A 83 12.35 -18.43 9.65
CA GLY A 83 13.07 -19.70 9.65
C GLY A 83 13.04 -20.49 8.32
N ARG A 84 12.34 -20.04 7.30
CA ARG A 84 12.33 -20.67 5.97
C ARG A 84 13.67 -20.42 5.26
N THR A 85 14.19 -21.44 4.60
CA THR A 85 15.42 -21.36 3.79
C THR A 85 15.11 -20.98 2.32
N ALA A 86 13.91 -21.32 1.83
CA ALA A 86 13.48 -21.05 0.46
C ALA A 86 12.34 -20.03 0.42
N LYS A 87 12.33 -19.22 -0.64
CA LYS A 87 11.28 -18.27 -0.94
C LYS A 87 10.00 -19.00 -1.33
N PRO A 88 8.83 -18.69 -0.71
CA PRO A 88 7.55 -19.20 -1.17
C PRO A 88 7.25 -18.78 -2.62
N PRO A 89 6.59 -19.62 -3.43
CA PRO A 89 6.24 -19.28 -4.82
C PRO A 89 5.45 -17.99 -4.95
N GLY A 90 4.51 -17.73 -4.02
CA GLY A 90 3.66 -16.54 -3.99
C GLY A 90 4.38 -15.24 -3.59
N SER A 91 5.63 -15.30 -3.13
CA SER A 91 6.35 -14.10 -2.67
C SER A 91 7.26 -13.54 -3.75
N TRP A 92 7.38 -12.21 -3.79
CA TRP A 92 8.42 -11.51 -4.53
C TRP A 92 9.74 -11.52 -3.78
N VAL A 93 10.84 -11.21 -4.48
CA VAL A 93 12.11 -10.82 -3.85
C VAL A 93 12.16 -9.30 -3.68
N PRO A 94 13.00 -8.77 -2.77
CA PRO A 94 13.11 -7.32 -2.52
C PRO A 94 13.43 -6.50 -3.76
N GLU A 95 14.22 -7.05 -4.68
CA GLU A 95 14.62 -6.41 -5.93
C GLU A 95 13.40 -6.10 -6.82
N GLN A 96 12.44 -7.01 -6.91
CA GLN A 96 11.20 -6.77 -7.68
C GLN A 96 10.38 -5.61 -7.09
N VAL A 97 10.39 -5.45 -5.77
CA VAL A 97 9.73 -4.32 -5.09
C VAL A 97 10.47 -3.01 -5.39
N ALA A 98 11.81 -3.04 -5.41
CA ALA A 98 12.62 -1.87 -5.75
C ALA A 98 12.43 -1.45 -7.21
N ASP A 99 12.41 -2.39 -8.14
CA ASP A 99 12.13 -2.12 -9.56
C ASP A 99 10.75 -1.49 -9.76
N MET A 100 9.73 -2.04 -9.06
CA MET A 100 8.38 -1.48 -9.09
C MET A 100 8.32 -0.07 -8.50
N LEU A 101 9.07 0.20 -7.43
CA LEU A 101 9.20 1.54 -6.86
C LEU A 101 9.75 2.53 -7.88
N VAL A 102 10.87 2.19 -8.52
CA VAL A 102 11.53 3.06 -9.50
C VAL A 102 10.60 3.34 -10.68
N ALA A 103 9.94 2.31 -11.21
CA ALA A 103 8.98 2.46 -12.30
C ALA A 103 7.78 3.34 -11.91
N GLY A 104 7.20 3.12 -10.73
CA GLY A 104 6.07 3.91 -10.23
C GLY A 104 6.44 5.37 -9.98
N MET A 105 7.62 5.63 -9.42
CA MET A 105 8.13 7.00 -9.26
C MET A 105 8.32 7.70 -10.61
N ALA A 106 8.88 7.01 -11.60
CA ALA A 106 9.04 7.54 -12.95
C ALA A 106 7.70 7.85 -13.64
N ALA A 107 6.66 7.07 -13.33
CA ALA A 107 5.29 7.30 -13.79
C ALA A 107 4.55 8.40 -13.02
N GLY A 108 5.11 8.90 -11.91
CA GLY A 108 4.46 9.87 -11.03
C GLY A 108 3.38 9.26 -10.12
N ASP A 109 3.38 7.93 -9.93
CA ASP A 109 2.40 7.25 -9.09
C ASP A 109 2.62 7.59 -7.60
N PHE A 110 1.56 8.02 -6.92
CA PHE A 110 1.59 8.18 -5.46
C PHE A 110 1.42 6.84 -4.74
N TYR A 111 0.43 6.03 -5.15
CA TYR A 111 0.19 4.69 -4.59
C TYR A 111 0.90 3.63 -5.45
N ILE A 112 2.10 3.24 -5.03
CA ILE A 112 2.88 2.20 -5.71
C ILE A 112 2.54 0.86 -5.05
N ILE A 113 1.47 0.23 -5.51
CA ILE A 113 1.00 -1.06 -4.96
C ILE A 113 1.62 -2.19 -5.77
N CYS A 114 2.55 -2.91 -5.13
CA CYS A 114 3.21 -4.05 -5.74
C CYS A 114 2.28 -5.26 -5.75
N PRO A 115 2.00 -5.88 -6.88
CA PRO A 115 1.40 -7.21 -6.89
C PRO A 115 2.36 -8.22 -6.22
N ASP A 116 1.89 -9.43 -5.99
CA ASP A 116 2.73 -10.59 -5.73
C ASP A 116 2.38 -11.70 -6.73
N ASN A 117 3.07 -12.84 -6.66
CA ASN A 117 2.86 -13.88 -7.68
C ASN A 117 1.46 -14.51 -7.64
N ASP A 118 0.80 -14.47 -6.48
CA ASP A 118 -0.54 -15.05 -6.27
C ASP A 118 -1.65 -14.01 -6.37
N VAL A 119 -1.31 -12.71 -6.29
CA VAL A 119 -2.29 -11.62 -6.22
C VAL A 119 -1.93 -10.54 -7.23
N THR A 120 -2.69 -10.47 -8.30
CA THR A 120 -2.53 -9.44 -9.33
C THR A 120 -2.99 -8.07 -8.83
N ARG A 121 -2.62 -7.02 -9.53
CA ARG A 121 -3.09 -5.65 -9.25
C ARG A 121 -4.61 -5.54 -9.32
N ASP A 122 -5.24 -6.25 -10.24
CA ASP A 122 -6.70 -6.25 -10.40
C ASP A 122 -7.40 -6.87 -9.17
N VAL A 123 -6.86 -7.97 -8.66
CA VAL A 123 -7.35 -8.59 -7.42
C VAL A 123 -7.19 -7.63 -6.24
N ASP A 124 -6.06 -6.91 -6.13
CA ASP A 124 -5.88 -5.90 -5.09
C ASP A 124 -6.90 -4.77 -5.20
N ASN A 125 -7.15 -4.26 -6.40
CA ASN A 125 -8.15 -3.22 -6.65
C ASN A 125 -9.55 -3.66 -6.18
N ARG A 126 -9.95 -4.88 -6.51
CA ARG A 126 -11.24 -5.44 -6.06
C ARG A 126 -11.30 -5.60 -4.54
N ARG A 127 -10.23 -6.05 -3.91
CA ARG A 127 -10.15 -6.16 -2.44
C ARG A 127 -10.27 -4.81 -1.75
N ILE A 128 -9.65 -3.78 -2.30
CA ILE A 128 -9.74 -2.40 -1.79
C ILE A 128 -11.17 -1.87 -1.95
N LEU A 129 -11.77 -2.06 -3.13
CA LEU A 129 -13.14 -1.65 -3.37
C LEU A 129 -14.12 -2.36 -2.44
N TRP A 130 -13.97 -3.67 -2.25
CA TRP A 130 -14.82 -4.43 -1.33
C TRP A 130 -14.75 -3.88 0.09
N ALA A 131 -13.54 -3.60 0.60
CA ALA A 131 -13.34 -3.05 1.94
C ALA A 131 -13.94 -1.65 2.09
N ALA A 132 -13.87 -0.81 1.06
CA ALA A 132 -14.52 0.50 1.05
C ALA A 132 -16.05 0.38 1.04
N GLU A 133 -16.59 -0.58 0.30
CA GLU A 133 -18.02 -0.86 0.26
C GLU A 133 -18.58 -1.41 1.59
N ASP A 134 -17.77 -2.02 2.46
CA ASP A 134 -18.20 -2.39 3.81
C ASP A 134 -18.69 -1.16 4.57
N ILE A 135 -18.00 -0.04 4.43
CA ILE A 135 -18.36 1.23 5.06
C ILE A 135 -19.58 1.85 4.37
N ILE A 136 -19.58 1.91 3.04
CA ILE A 136 -20.63 2.57 2.24
C ILE A 136 -21.97 1.88 2.42
N ARG A 137 -21.97 0.54 2.42
CA ARG A 137 -23.18 -0.29 2.49
C ARG A 137 -23.53 -0.73 3.91
N ASN A 138 -22.75 -0.30 4.91
CA ASN A 138 -22.88 -0.72 6.31
C ASN A 138 -22.93 -2.25 6.45
N ARG A 139 -22.06 -2.97 5.72
CA ARG A 139 -21.88 -4.40 5.87
C ARG A 139 -21.18 -4.74 7.20
N PRO A 140 -21.25 -5.98 7.70
CA PRO A 140 -20.43 -6.40 8.83
C PRO A 140 -18.96 -6.07 8.63
N ALA A 141 -18.29 -5.61 9.68
CA ALA A 141 -16.87 -5.27 9.62
C ALA A 141 -16.07 -6.46 9.09
N LEU A 142 -15.16 -6.19 8.15
CA LEU A 142 -14.32 -7.20 7.51
C LEU A 142 -15.15 -8.30 6.81
N SER A 143 -16.20 -7.90 6.10
CA SER A 143 -17.16 -8.81 5.47
C SER A 143 -16.50 -9.83 4.53
N ARG A 144 -15.35 -9.48 3.94
CA ARG A 144 -14.54 -10.41 3.14
C ARG A 144 -14.21 -11.73 3.86
N TRP A 145 -14.12 -11.71 5.19
CA TRP A 145 -13.82 -12.89 6.03
C TRP A 145 -15.03 -13.38 6.80
N HIS A 146 -16.21 -12.76 6.61
CA HIS A 146 -17.45 -13.17 7.23
C HIS A 146 -18.02 -14.38 6.47
N PRO A 147 -18.48 -15.45 7.18
CA PRO A 147 -19.00 -16.66 6.51
C PRO A 147 -20.10 -16.38 5.49
N ASP A 148 -21.05 -15.52 5.82
CA ASP A 148 -22.22 -15.21 4.99
C ASP A 148 -21.86 -14.46 3.69
N TYR A 149 -20.69 -13.84 3.62
CA TYR A 149 -20.23 -13.08 2.45
C TYR A 149 -19.20 -13.81 1.59
N LYS A 150 -18.86 -15.06 1.95
CA LYS A 150 -17.82 -15.83 1.27
C LYS A 150 -18.09 -16.00 -0.23
N ASP A 151 -19.31 -16.40 -0.58
CA ASP A 151 -19.68 -16.67 -1.96
C ASP A 151 -19.85 -15.37 -2.76
N GLU A 152 -20.44 -14.34 -2.16
CA GLU A 152 -20.58 -13.02 -2.76
C GLU A 152 -19.19 -12.41 -3.06
N PHE A 153 -18.26 -12.51 -2.11
CA PHE A 153 -16.89 -12.03 -2.33
C PHE A 153 -16.17 -12.83 -3.42
N ALA A 154 -16.34 -14.15 -3.48
CA ALA A 154 -15.74 -14.99 -4.52
C ALA A 154 -16.28 -14.61 -5.91
N ALA A 155 -17.60 -14.41 -6.04
CA ALA A 155 -18.23 -13.93 -7.27
C ALA A 155 -17.74 -12.53 -7.65
N PHE A 156 -17.61 -11.62 -6.69
CA PHE A 156 -17.09 -10.27 -6.91
C PHE A 156 -15.65 -10.29 -7.45
N LEU A 157 -14.79 -11.18 -6.98
CA LEU A 157 -13.45 -11.35 -7.52
C LEU A 157 -13.44 -11.90 -8.95
N GLY A 158 -14.46 -12.63 -9.37
CA GLY A 158 -14.61 -13.15 -10.73
C GLY A 158 -15.17 -12.15 -11.73
N LEU A 159 -15.72 -11.02 -11.30
CA LEU A 159 -16.24 -9.98 -12.17
C LEU A 159 -15.12 -9.22 -12.89
N GLU A 160 -15.41 -8.74 -14.11
CA GLU A 160 -14.48 -7.84 -14.81
C GLU A 160 -14.20 -6.59 -13.96
N SER A 161 -12.94 -6.15 -13.95
CA SER A 161 -12.54 -4.95 -13.18
C SER A 161 -13.27 -3.71 -13.68
N PRO A 162 -13.90 -2.93 -12.80
CA PRO A 162 -14.44 -1.62 -13.17
C PRO A 162 -13.34 -0.59 -13.47
N PHE A 163 -12.07 -0.91 -13.17
CA PHE A 163 -10.91 -0.01 -13.35
C PHE A 163 -10.04 -0.48 -14.52
N ARG A 164 -10.55 -0.39 -15.76
CA ARG A 164 -9.68 -0.44 -16.95
C ARG A 164 -9.03 0.94 -17.11
N ARG A 165 -7.70 0.97 -17.12
CA ARG A 165 -6.93 2.13 -17.61
C ARG A 165 -6.86 2.09 -19.12
#